data_493ee96ff48a5964f130995809628973
#
_entry.id   493ee96ff48a5964f130995809628973
#
_cell.length_a   1.000
_cell.length_b   1.000
_cell.length_c   1.000
_cell.angle_alpha   90.00
_cell.angle_beta   90.00
_cell.angle_gamma   90.00
#
_symmetry.space_group_name_H-M   'P 1'
#
loop_
_entity.id
_entity.type
_entity.pdbx_description
1 polymer ?
#
loop_
_entity_poly.entity_id
_entity_poly.type
_entity_poly.pdbx_seq_one_letter_code
_entity_poly.pdbx_strand_id
1 'polypeptide(L)'
;MTTQNLPGTDAARHGTGDADLTIMLAAHDAFRRDLTRLVRAAAAADLSDPARRRSVAAGWELFKHELHLHHTAEDEVIWPVLRPRLA
;
A
#
# COMPACT_ATOMS: atom_id res chain seq x y z
N MET A 1 31.71 6.77 -9.60
CA MET A 1 31.17 7.20 -9.45
C MET A 1 30.81 7.63 -8.85
N THR A 2 30.44 7.55 -8.52
CA THR A 2 29.93 8.00 -8.08
C THR A 2 29.31 8.91 -7.86
N THR A 3 29.50 9.40 -7.87
CA THR A 3 28.80 10.43 -7.84
C THR A 3 27.46 10.45 -7.65
N GLN A 4 26.95 9.71 -8.07
CA GLN A 4 25.60 9.77 -8.07
C GLN A 4 25.02 9.72 -6.78
N ASN A 5 25.66 9.13 -5.90
CA ASN A 5 24.99 9.05 -4.70
C ASN A 5 25.05 10.27 -3.90
N LEU A 6 25.93 11.14 -4.14
CA LEU A 6 25.99 12.37 -3.37
C LEU A 6 24.75 13.21 -3.51
N PRO A 7 24.27 13.49 -4.73
CA PRO A 7 23.00 14.19 -4.83
C PRO A 7 21.85 13.36 -4.29
N GLY A 8 21.93 12.06 -4.47
CA GLY A 8 20.88 11.21 -3.95
C GLY A 8 20.80 11.24 -2.44
N THR A 9 21.93 11.33 -1.79
CA THR A 9 21.96 11.38 -0.33
C THR A 9 21.30 12.65 0.19
N ASP A 10 21.61 13.79 -0.42
CA ASP A 10 20.99 15.03 -0.03
C ASP A 10 19.50 15.03 -0.30
N ALA A 11 19.10 14.54 -1.44
CA ALA A 11 17.71 14.46 -1.80
C ALA A 11 16.96 13.55 -0.83
N ALA A 12 17.56 12.44 -0.46
CA ALA A 12 16.93 11.53 0.48
C ALA A 12 16.73 12.20 1.83
N ARG A 13 17.70 12.97 2.28
CA ARG A 13 17.60 13.63 3.56
C ARG A 13 16.52 14.70 3.58
N HIS A 14 16.45 15.49 2.53
CA HIS A 14 15.46 16.56 2.43
C HIS A 14 14.10 16.03 2.09
N GLY A 15 14.04 15.00 1.26
CA GLY A 15 12.80 14.49 0.73
C GLY A 15 12.21 13.30 1.46
N THR A 16 12.75 12.92 2.62
CA THR A 16 12.28 11.74 3.30
C THR A 16 10.77 11.78 3.53
N GLY A 17 10.24 12.90 4.04
CA GLY A 17 8.82 13.04 4.26
C GLY A 17 8.02 13.01 2.97
N ASP A 18 8.53 13.65 1.92
CA ASP A 18 7.86 13.68 0.63
C ASP A 18 7.90 12.31 -0.05
N ALA A 19 9.04 11.61 0.04
CA ALA A 19 9.17 10.28 -0.51
C ALA A 19 8.24 9.30 0.21
N ASP A 20 8.17 9.38 1.54
CA ASP A 20 7.30 8.52 2.32
C ASP A 20 5.83 8.79 1.97
N LEU A 21 5.46 10.04 1.80
CA LEU A 21 4.11 10.40 1.43
C LEU A 21 3.78 9.91 0.02
N THR A 22 4.72 10.02 -0.92
CA THR A 22 4.53 9.53 -2.27
C THR A 22 4.31 8.02 -2.28
N ILE A 23 5.14 7.28 -1.52
CA ILE A 23 4.99 5.84 -1.40
C ILE A 23 3.65 5.48 -0.79
N MET A 24 3.23 6.20 0.24
CA MET A 24 1.95 5.97 0.89
C MET A 24 0.78 6.19 -0.08
N LEU A 25 0.82 7.27 -0.86
CA LEU A 25 -0.22 7.55 -1.84
C LEU A 25 -0.26 6.51 -2.95
N ALA A 26 0.91 6.06 -3.42
CA ALA A 26 1.01 5.01 -4.42
C ALA A 26 0.45 3.69 -3.88
N ALA A 27 0.73 3.37 -2.63
CA ALA A 27 0.19 2.17 -1.99
C ALA A 27 -1.34 2.26 -1.86
N HIS A 28 -1.86 3.41 -1.49
CA HIS A 28 -3.31 3.61 -1.40
C HIS A 28 -3.97 3.46 -2.77
N ASP A 29 -3.36 3.95 -3.83
CA ASP A 29 -3.88 3.77 -5.18
C ASP A 29 -3.88 2.31 -5.59
N ALA A 30 -2.83 1.56 -5.24
CA ALA A 30 -2.74 0.14 -5.52
C ALA A 30 -3.85 -0.63 -4.76
N PHE A 31 -4.05 -0.33 -3.49
CA PHE A 31 -5.11 -0.95 -2.69
C PHE A 31 -6.48 -0.63 -3.26
N ARG A 32 -6.69 0.59 -3.72
CA ARG A 32 -7.96 0.97 -4.32
C ARG A 32 -8.24 0.18 -5.59
N ARG A 33 -7.21 0.00 -6.43
CA ARG A 33 -7.34 -0.82 -7.63
C ARG A 33 -7.64 -2.28 -7.29
N ASP A 34 -6.92 -2.82 -6.31
CA ASP A 34 -7.11 -4.21 -5.90
C ASP A 34 -8.51 -4.42 -5.32
N LEU A 35 -8.97 -3.49 -4.50
CA LEU A 35 -10.33 -3.57 -3.95
C LEU A 35 -11.38 -3.53 -5.06
N THR A 36 -11.19 -2.65 -6.04
CA THR A 36 -12.10 -2.57 -7.18
C THR A 36 -12.14 -3.88 -7.95
N ARG A 37 -10.98 -4.51 -8.17
CA ARG A 37 -10.90 -5.81 -8.83
C ARG A 37 -11.63 -6.89 -8.04
N LEU A 38 -11.44 -6.91 -6.73
CA LEU A 38 -12.09 -7.87 -5.86
C LEU A 38 -13.61 -7.72 -5.88
N VAL A 39 -14.09 -6.48 -5.82
CA VAL A 39 -15.53 -6.20 -5.88
C VAL A 39 -16.11 -6.66 -7.21
N ARG A 40 -15.41 -6.35 -8.31
CA ARG A 40 -15.86 -6.78 -9.64
C ARG A 40 -15.86 -8.29 -9.78
N ALA A 41 -14.81 -8.94 -9.29
CA ALA A 41 -14.71 -10.39 -9.33
C ALA A 41 -15.84 -11.03 -8.52
N ALA A 42 -16.13 -10.52 -7.34
CA ALA A 42 -17.20 -11.03 -6.50
C ALA A 42 -18.57 -10.83 -7.17
N ALA A 43 -18.77 -9.67 -7.80
CA ALA A 43 -20.04 -9.37 -8.47
C ALA A 43 -20.26 -10.24 -9.71
N ALA A 44 -19.18 -10.59 -10.40
CA ALA A 44 -19.25 -11.37 -11.64
C ALA A 44 -19.22 -12.87 -11.39
N ALA A 45 -18.79 -13.31 -10.21
CA ALA A 45 -18.59 -14.72 -9.93
C ALA A 45 -19.92 -15.43 -9.67
N ASP A 46 -19.98 -16.68 -10.09
CA ASP A 46 -21.06 -17.56 -9.66
C ASP A 46 -20.70 -18.08 -8.28
N LEU A 47 -21.27 -17.46 -7.25
CA LEU A 47 -20.97 -17.80 -5.88
C LEU A 47 -21.65 -19.08 -5.41
N SER A 48 -22.47 -19.69 -6.25
CA SER A 48 -22.97 -21.04 -5.99
C SER A 48 -21.88 -22.10 -6.27
N ASP A 49 -20.85 -21.75 -7.04
CA ASP A 49 -19.71 -22.62 -7.30
C ASP A 49 -18.74 -22.53 -6.12
N PRO A 50 -18.50 -23.63 -5.39
CA PRO A 50 -17.59 -23.60 -4.24
C PRO A 50 -16.17 -23.18 -4.58
N ALA A 51 -15.68 -23.54 -5.76
CA ALA A 51 -14.31 -23.14 -6.17
C ALA A 51 -14.23 -21.64 -6.36
N ARG A 52 -15.25 -21.04 -6.96
CA ARG A 52 -15.29 -19.59 -7.16
C ARG A 52 -15.39 -18.86 -5.82
N ARG A 53 -16.22 -19.36 -4.91
CA ARG A 53 -16.30 -18.77 -3.57
C ARG A 53 -14.96 -18.80 -2.87
N ARG A 54 -14.24 -19.91 -2.95
CA ARG A 54 -12.92 -20.02 -2.31
C ARG A 54 -11.92 -19.07 -2.93
N SER A 55 -11.93 -18.91 -4.25
CA SER A 55 -11.02 -17.98 -4.94
C SER A 55 -11.28 -16.54 -4.51
N VAL A 56 -12.55 -16.12 -4.47
CA VAL A 56 -12.90 -14.76 -4.06
C VAL A 56 -12.54 -14.55 -2.60
N ALA A 57 -12.81 -15.51 -1.74
CA ALA A 57 -12.49 -15.42 -0.32
C ALA A 57 -10.97 -15.34 -0.11
N ALA A 58 -10.20 -16.14 -0.85
CA ALA A 58 -8.74 -16.10 -0.75
C ALA A 58 -8.17 -14.75 -1.18
N GLY A 59 -8.72 -14.18 -2.25
CA GLY A 59 -8.31 -12.85 -2.69
C GLY A 59 -8.61 -11.78 -1.65
N TRP A 60 -9.76 -11.87 -1.01
CA TRP A 60 -10.15 -10.95 0.03
C TRP A 60 -9.26 -11.07 1.27
N GLU A 61 -8.93 -12.32 1.69
CA GLU A 61 -8.04 -12.54 2.83
C GLU A 61 -6.64 -12.00 2.54
N LEU A 62 -6.14 -12.20 1.33
CA LEU A 62 -4.84 -11.64 0.95
C LEU A 62 -4.88 -10.12 0.98
N PHE A 63 -5.92 -9.52 0.45
CA PHE A 63 -6.07 -8.06 0.45
C PHE A 63 -6.08 -7.51 1.88
N LYS A 64 -6.83 -8.14 2.79
CA LYS A 64 -6.87 -7.71 4.19
C LYS A 64 -5.50 -7.82 4.85
N HIS A 65 -4.76 -8.88 4.55
CA HIS A 65 -3.42 -9.07 5.09
C HIS A 65 -2.48 -7.97 4.62
N GLU A 66 -2.47 -7.69 3.31
CA GLU A 66 -1.65 -6.63 2.75
C GLU A 66 -2.02 -5.27 3.33
N LEU A 67 -3.30 -5.00 3.49
CA LEU A 67 -3.76 -3.75 4.08
C LEU A 67 -3.32 -3.63 5.53
N HIS A 68 -3.38 -4.73 6.28
CA HIS A 68 -2.91 -4.75 7.66
C HIS A 68 -1.41 -4.43 7.75
N LEU A 69 -0.61 -5.06 6.89
CA LEU A 69 0.83 -4.77 6.84
C LEU A 69 1.08 -3.31 6.50
N HIS A 70 0.30 -2.74 5.60
CA HIS A 70 0.42 -1.34 5.24
C HIS A 70 0.10 -0.43 6.42
N HIS A 71 -0.97 -0.70 7.15
CA HIS A 71 -1.33 0.09 8.33
C HIS A 71 -0.27 -0.02 9.42
N THR A 72 0.31 -1.20 9.60
CA THR A 72 1.39 -1.39 10.56
C THR A 72 2.60 -0.55 10.18
N ALA A 73 2.97 -0.55 8.91
CA ALA A 73 4.08 0.26 8.42
C ALA A 73 3.80 1.75 8.60
N GLU A 74 2.58 2.20 8.33
CA GLU A 74 2.20 3.60 8.58
C GLU A 74 2.38 3.96 10.04
N ASP A 75 1.87 3.13 10.94
CA ASP A 75 1.90 3.42 12.37
C ASP A 75 3.33 3.39 12.93
N GLU A 76 4.16 2.49 12.46
CA GLU A 76 5.50 2.30 13.02
C GLU A 76 6.56 3.16 12.35
N VAL A 77 6.37 3.53 11.09
CA VAL A 77 7.41 4.21 10.31
C VAL A 77 6.94 5.58 9.83
N ILE A 78 5.81 5.63 9.16
CA ILE A 78 5.39 6.84 8.44
C ILE A 78 4.87 7.90 9.40
N TRP A 79 3.92 7.56 10.26
CA TRP A 79 3.34 8.54 11.17
C TRP A 79 4.35 9.11 12.17
N PRO A 80 5.28 8.31 12.74
CA PRO A 80 6.30 8.90 13.60
C PRO A 80 7.15 9.94 12.90
N VAL A 81 7.37 9.82 11.59
CA VAL A 81 8.13 10.81 10.82
C VAL A 81 7.28 12.03 10.52
N LEU A 82 6.01 11.84 10.18
CA LEU A 82 5.14 12.93 9.73
C LEU A 82 4.54 13.75 10.85
N ARG A 83 4.15 13.13 11.96
CA ARG A 83 3.47 13.83 13.05
C ARG A 83 4.19 15.07 13.56
N PRO A 84 5.50 15.01 13.80
CA PRO A 84 6.20 16.21 14.26
C PRO A 84 6.14 17.36 13.26
N ARG A 85 6.01 17.07 11.98
CA ARG A 85 5.93 18.08 10.93
C ARG A 85 4.52 18.66 10.80
N LEU A 86 3.53 17.95 11.28
CA LEU A 86 2.14 18.38 11.22
C LEU A 86 1.69 19.11 12.48
N ALA A 87 2.49 19.03 13.53
CA ALA A 87 2.14 19.62 14.81
C ALA A 87 2.26 21.15 14.84
#